data_d3f709442f5c040e3d4e8e891f67273e
#
_entry.id   d3f709442f5c040e3d4e8e891f67273e
#
_cell.length_a   1.000
_cell.length_b   1.000
_cell.length_c   1.000
_cell.angle_alpha   90.00
_cell.angle_beta   90.00
_cell.angle_gamma   90.00
#
_symmetry.space_group_name_H-M   'P 1'
#
loop_
_entity.id
_entity.type
_entity.pdbx_description
1 polymer ?
#
loop_
_entity_poly.entity_id
_entity_poly.type
_entity_poly.pdbx_seq_one_letter_code
_entity_poly.pdbx_strand_id
1 'polypeptide(L)'
;MKIGLLGSGEVSKALGTGFVALAHDVMMGTREPSAEKVRAWAVKTGSKASVGSFAEAAAFAEVAVLATLWEGTENAVRLAGPSDLTGKVVIDTTNPLDFSGGPPPKLSVGHTDSAGERVQRWLPGARVVKAFNIVGNAHMFRPNFPGGPPDMFICGNDAAAKTTVAGICTAFGWPAPLDLGGIDASRYLESLAMVWILTYFATGSGNHAFKLLRK
;
A
#
# COMPACT_ATOMS: atom_id res chain seq x y z
N MET A 1 2.19 -10.28 14.10
CA MET A 1 0.84 -9.84 13.62
C MET A 1 0.43 -10.70 12.44
N LYS A 2 -0.86 -10.82 12.21
CA LYS A 2 -1.44 -11.38 10.99
C LYS A 2 -1.69 -10.25 9.98
N ILE A 3 -1.11 -10.35 8.81
CA ILE A 3 -1.21 -9.33 7.75
C ILE A 3 -2.00 -9.91 6.58
N GLY A 4 -3.10 -9.26 6.22
CA GLY A 4 -3.88 -9.59 5.03
C GLY A 4 -3.53 -8.63 3.89
N LEU A 5 -3.04 -9.16 2.78
CA LEU A 5 -2.78 -8.36 1.59
C LEU A 5 -3.98 -8.45 0.65
N LEU A 6 -4.59 -7.34 0.33
CA LEU A 6 -5.67 -7.27 -0.66
C LEU A 6 -5.10 -6.86 -2.01
N GLY A 7 -4.73 -7.87 -2.80
CA GLY A 7 -4.03 -7.74 -4.08
C GLY A 7 -2.90 -8.75 -4.22
N SER A 8 -2.47 -9.01 -5.45
CA SER A 8 -1.42 -9.99 -5.77
C SER A 8 -0.38 -9.47 -6.78
N GLY A 9 -0.32 -8.14 -6.92
CA GLY A 9 0.67 -7.45 -7.76
C GLY A 9 2.04 -7.33 -7.10
N GLU A 10 2.97 -6.64 -7.76
CA GLU A 10 4.35 -6.48 -7.28
C GLU A 10 4.45 -5.73 -5.94
N VAL A 11 3.56 -4.75 -5.70
CA VAL A 11 3.47 -4.05 -4.40
C VAL A 11 3.10 -5.03 -3.28
N SER A 12 2.06 -5.85 -3.48
CA SER A 12 1.68 -6.88 -2.50
C SER A 12 2.80 -7.87 -2.22
N LYS A 13 3.50 -8.32 -3.27
CA LYS A 13 4.64 -9.25 -3.12
C LYS A 13 5.78 -8.61 -2.33
N ALA A 14 6.13 -7.36 -2.63
CA ALA A 14 7.22 -6.65 -1.97
C ALA A 14 6.91 -6.44 -0.47
N LEU A 15 5.73 -5.87 -0.15
CA LEU A 15 5.31 -5.65 1.22
C LEU A 15 5.14 -6.97 1.98
N GLY A 16 4.50 -7.97 1.36
CA GLY A 16 4.32 -9.29 1.96
C GLY A 16 5.64 -9.99 2.30
N THR A 17 6.61 -9.93 1.39
CA THR A 17 7.96 -10.47 1.65
C THR A 17 8.64 -9.72 2.79
N GLY A 18 8.48 -8.38 2.85
CA GLY A 18 8.99 -7.57 3.95
C GLY A 18 8.37 -7.95 5.30
N PHE A 19 7.05 -8.13 5.35
CA PHE A 19 6.36 -8.57 6.56
C PHE A 19 6.80 -9.96 7.03
N VAL A 20 6.95 -10.92 6.11
CA VAL A 20 7.45 -12.27 6.45
C VAL A 20 8.89 -12.22 6.97
N ALA A 21 9.75 -11.38 6.38
CA ALA A 21 11.12 -11.16 6.86
C ALA A 21 11.18 -10.59 8.29
N LEU A 22 10.12 -9.92 8.74
CA LEU A 22 9.92 -9.44 10.11
C LEU A 22 9.12 -10.44 10.98
N ALA A 23 9.03 -11.70 10.56
CA ALA A 23 8.37 -12.78 11.26
C ALA A 23 6.85 -12.63 11.46
N HIS A 24 6.17 -11.84 10.62
CA HIS A 24 4.72 -11.76 10.58
C HIS A 24 4.12 -12.89 9.74
N ASP A 25 2.91 -13.32 10.08
CA ASP A 25 2.14 -14.26 9.26
C ASP A 25 1.36 -13.47 8.20
N VAL A 26 1.50 -13.85 6.93
CA VAL A 26 0.97 -13.09 5.80
C VAL A 26 0.04 -13.95 4.96
N MET A 27 -1.15 -13.44 4.64
CA MET A 27 -2.05 -14.05 3.66
C MET A 27 -2.28 -13.08 2.50
N MET A 28 -1.91 -13.52 1.29
CA MET A 28 -2.17 -12.76 0.06
C MET A 28 -3.54 -13.12 -0.50
N GLY A 29 -4.46 -12.15 -0.47
CA GLY A 29 -5.80 -12.23 -1.03
C GLY A 29 -5.81 -11.90 -2.51
N THR A 30 -6.44 -12.77 -3.30
CA THR A 30 -6.57 -12.61 -4.76
C THR A 30 -7.90 -13.17 -5.25
N ARG A 31 -8.27 -12.85 -6.50
CA ARG A 31 -9.41 -13.46 -7.19
C ARG A 31 -9.16 -14.93 -7.57
N GLU A 32 -7.90 -15.30 -7.77
CA GLU A 32 -7.48 -16.63 -8.22
C GLU A 32 -6.40 -17.19 -7.28
N PRO A 33 -6.78 -17.72 -6.11
CA PRO A 33 -5.80 -18.27 -5.15
C PRO A 33 -5.01 -19.47 -5.68
N SER A 34 -5.56 -20.17 -6.66
CA SER A 34 -4.93 -21.32 -7.33
C SER A 34 -3.89 -20.92 -8.38
N ALA A 35 -3.81 -19.64 -8.77
CA ALA A 35 -2.89 -19.21 -9.82
C ALA A 35 -1.43 -19.47 -9.42
N GLU A 36 -0.68 -20.11 -10.32
CA GLU A 36 0.71 -20.55 -10.09
C GLU A 36 1.62 -19.43 -9.60
N LYS A 37 1.54 -18.24 -10.22
CA LYS A 37 2.36 -17.08 -9.85
C LYS A 37 2.20 -16.62 -8.40
N VAL A 38 1.00 -16.79 -7.84
CA VAL A 38 0.71 -16.38 -6.46
C VAL A 38 1.19 -17.46 -5.48
N ARG A 39 0.95 -18.72 -5.81
CA ARG A 39 1.45 -19.87 -5.05
C ARG A 39 2.97 -19.91 -5.03
N ALA A 40 3.63 -19.68 -6.17
CA ALA A 40 5.07 -19.60 -6.26
C ALA A 40 5.66 -18.51 -5.35
N TRP A 41 4.98 -17.35 -5.24
CA TRP A 41 5.39 -16.30 -4.28
C TRP A 41 5.32 -16.84 -2.85
N ALA A 42 4.24 -17.49 -2.45
CA ALA A 42 4.11 -18.00 -1.08
C ALA A 42 5.19 -19.05 -0.75
N VAL A 43 5.43 -20.00 -1.66
CA VAL A 43 6.47 -21.02 -1.51
C VAL A 43 7.86 -20.37 -1.38
N LYS A 44 8.18 -19.40 -2.24
CA LYS A 44 9.47 -18.69 -2.23
C LYS A 44 9.65 -17.84 -0.96
N THR A 45 8.57 -17.28 -0.45
CA THR A 45 8.61 -16.36 0.71
C THR A 45 8.74 -17.11 2.04
N GLY A 46 8.24 -18.35 2.12
CA GLY A 46 8.43 -19.25 3.26
C GLY A 46 7.13 -19.57 4.01
N SER A 47 7.26 -20.33 5.10
CA SER A 47 6.15 -20.95 5.82
C SER A 47 5.15 -19.96 6.47
N LYS A 48 5.53 -18.69 6.61
CA LYS A 48 4.67 -17.64 7.13
C LYS A 48 3.84 -16.93 6.04
N ALA A 49 4.04 -17.31 4.77
CA ALA A 49 3.29 -16.80 3.63
C ALA A 49 2.22 -17.81 3.20
N SER A 50 1.02 -17.33 2.99
CA SER A 50 -0.12 -18.11 2.49
C SER A 50 -0.89 -17.33 1.44
N VAL A 51 -1.80 -18.00 0.75
CA VAL A 51 -2.65 -17.41 -0.29
C VAL A 51 -4.10 -17.79 -0.02
N GLY A 52 -5.01 -16.86 -0.25
CA GLY A 52 -6.45 -17.08 -0.12
C GLY A 52 -7.24 -16.12 -1.02
N SER A 53 -8.55 -16.17 -0.89
CA SER A 53 -9.46 -15.17 -1.44
C SER A 53 -9.30 -13.82 -0.73
N PHE A 54 -9.88 -12.75 -1.28
CA PHE A 54 -9.92 -11.44 -0.61
C PHE A 54 -10.63 -11.52 0.76
N ALA A 55 -11.74 -12.28 0.85
CA ALA A 55 -12.47 -12.46 2.10
C ALA A 55 -11.64 -13.19 3.15
N GLU A 56 -10.97 -14.29 2.77
CA GLU A 56 -10.09 -15.03 3.69
C GLU A 56 -8.94 -14.15 4.20
N ALA A 57 -8.32 -13.36 3.33
CA ALA A 57 -7.24 -12.45 3.73
C ALA A 57 -7.74 -11.32 4.64
N ALA A 58 -8.93 -10.77 4.38
CA ALA A 58 -9.55 -9.76 5.23
C ALA A 58 -9.91 -10.32 6.61
N ALA A 59 -10.53 -11.49 6.67
CA ALA A 59 -10.87 -12.17 7.93
C ALA A 59 -9.62 -12.52 8.76
N PHE A 60 -8.56 -13.01 8.10
CA PHE A 60 -7.28 -13.37 8.71
C PHE A 60 -6.56 -12.18 9.34
N ALA A 61 -6.69 -10.98 8.73
CA ALA A 61 -5.87 -9.81 9.05
C ALA A 61 -6.14 -9.23 10.45
N GLU A 62 -5.08 -8.87 11.16
CA GLU A 62 -5.08 -7.84 12.21
C GLU A 62 -4.83 -6.46 11.59
N VAL A 63 -3.96 -6.42 10.55
CA VAL A 63 -3.72 -5.26 9.70
C VAL A 63 -3.88 -5.70 8.25
N ALA A 64 -4.68 -4.98 7.48
CA ALA A 64 -4.83 -5.21 6.06
C ALA A 64 -4.00 -4.21 5.23
N VAL A 65 -3.51 -4.65 4.07
CA VAL A 65 -2.83 -3.79 3.08
C VAL A 65 -3.59 -3.86 1.77
N LEU A 66 -4.11 -2.74 1.32
CA LEU A 66 -4.80 -2.62 0.03
C LEU A 66 -3.78 -2.23 -1.05
N ALA A 67 -3.50 -3.16 -1.96
CA ALA A 67 -2.45 -3.02 -2.97
C ALA A 67 -2.91 -3.57 -4.33
N THR A 68 -3.94 -2.96 -4.87
CA THR A 68 -4.55 -3.27 -6.17
C THR A 68 -4.27 -2.17 -7.19
N LEU A 69 -4.44 -2.46 -8.47
CA LEU A 69 -4.63 -1.43 -9.47
C LEU A 69 -5.97 -0.73 -9.21
N TRP A 70 -6.01 0.59 -9.43
CA TRP A 70 -7.14 1.43 -9.05
C TRP A 70 -8.48 0.96 -9.63
N GLU A 71 -8.53 0.60 -10.90
CA GLU A 71 -9.74 0.13 -11.57
C GLU A 71 -10.37 -1.11 -10.91
N GLY A 72 -9.56 -1.92 -10.21
CA GLY A 72 -9.99 -3.12 -9.49
C GLY A 72 -10.21 -2.91 -7.99
N THR A 73 -9.89 -1.72 -7.45
CA THR A 73 -9.81 -1.48 -6.01
C THR A 73 -11.17 -1.60 -5.33
N GLU A 74 -12.21 -0.96 -5.85
CA GLU A 74 -13.56 -1.02 -5.29
C GLU A 74 -14.09 -2.46 -5.27
N ASN A 75 -13.89 -3.20 -6.36
CA ASN A 75 -14.28 -4.60 -6.42
C ASN A 75 -13.50 -5.47 -5.42
N ALA A 76 -12.21 -5.22 -5.23
CA ALA A 76 -11.39 -5.94 -4.24
C ALA A 76 -11.90 -5.68 -2.81
N VAL A 77 -12.22 -4.43 -2.48
CA VAL A 77 -12.82 -4.05 -1.20
C VAL A 77 -14.16 -4.75 -0.99
N ARG A 78 -15.03 -4.78 -2.01
CA ARG A 78 -16.32 -5.48 -1.95
C ARG A 78 -16.16 -6.98 -1.73
N LEU A 79 -15.20 -7.62 -2.43
CA LEU A 79 -14.89 -9.05 -2.29
C LEU A 79 -14.22 -9.40 -0.96
N ALA A 80 -13.50 -8.46 -0.37
CA ALA A 80 -12.91 -8.61 0.96
C ALA A 80 -13.96 -8.64 2.09
N GLY A 81 -15.14 -8.07 1.84
CA GLY A 81 -16.19 -7.91 2.83
C GLY A 81 -15.88 -6.76 3.80
N PRO A 82 -16.45 -5.56 3.60
CA PRO A 82 -16.15 -4.40 4.45
C PRO A 82 -16.37 -4.62 5.95
N SER A 83 -17.31 -5.51 6.33
CA SER A 83 -17.54 -5.91 7.72
C SER A 83 -16.32 -6.58 8.37
N ASP A 84 -15.57 -7.38 7.61
CA ASP A 84 -14.40 -8.10 8.11
C ASP A 84 -13.21 -7.16 8.36
N LEU A 85 -13.25 -5.95 7.83
CA LEU A 85 -12.26 -4.89 8.04
C LEU A 85 -12.66 -3.88 9.12
N THR A 86 -13.86 -4.00 9.69
CA THR A 86 -14.34 -3.10 10.75
C THR A 86 -13.42 -3.13 11.95
N GLY A 87 -13.00 -1.94 12.43
CA GLY A 87 -12.07 -1.76 13.54
C GLY A 87 -10.61 -2.07 13.21
N LYS A 88 -10.30 -2.60 12.02
CA LYS A 88 -8.94 -2.93 11.62
C LYS A 88 -8.23 -1.74 10.97
N VAL A 89 -6.91 -1.73 11.07
CA VAL A 89 -6.06 -0.80 10.31
C VAL A 89 -5.98 -1.30 8.87
N VAL A 90 -6.23 -0.41 7.92
CA VAL A 90 -6.06 -0.68 6.48
C VAL A 90 -5.02 0.28 5.92
N ILE A 91 -3.86 -0.26 5.54
CA ILE A 91 -2.82 0.51 4.83
C ILE A 91 -3.24 0.59 3.37
N ASP A 92 -3.55 1.78 2.90
CA ASP A 92 -3.87 2.03 1.49
C ASP A 92 -2.61 2.47 0.74
N THR A 93 -2.16 1.64 -0.20
CA THR A 93 -0.99 1.92 -1.05
C THR A 93 -1.39 2.33 -2.47
N THR A 94 -2.68 2.49 -2.74
CA THR A 94 -3.19 2.72 -4.09
C THR A 94 -2.96 4.17 -4.55
N ASN A 95 -2.86 4.33 -5.87
CA ASN A 95 -2.95 5.61 -6.56
C ASN A 95 -4.05 5.49 -7.62
N PRO A 96 -4.89 6.53 -7.82
CA PRO A 96 -5.99 6.48 -8.77
C PRO A 96 -5.50 6.70 -10.21
N LEU A 97 -4.68 5.79 -10.72
CA LEU A 97 -4.05 5.89 -12.03
C LEU A 97 -5.00 5.45 -13.13
N ASP A 98 -5.10 6.27 -14.18
CA ASP A 98 -5.80 5.99 -15.42
C ASP A 98 -4.78 5.86 -16.56
N PHE A 99 -4.75 4.69 -17.18
CA PHE A 99 -3.89 4.35 -18.32
C PHE A 99 -4.63 4.40 -19.67
N SER A 100 -5.88 4.83 -19.71
CA SER A 100 -6.70 4.82 -20.94
C SER A 100 -6.10 5.65 -22.08
N GLY A 101 -5.34 6.70 -21.75
CA GLY A 101 -4.60 7.53 -22.70
C GLY A 101 -3.19 7.03 -23.04
N GLY A 102 -2.79 5.85 -22.55
CA GLY A 102 -1.42 5.34 -22.65
C GLY A 102 -0.49 5.89 -21.56
N PRO A 103 0.78 5.41 -21.51
CA PRO A 103 1.77 5.90 -20.57
C PRO A 103 2.34 7.28 -20.97
N PRO A 104 2.69 8.17 -20.00
CA PRO A 104 2.45 8.01 -18.57
C PRO A 104 0.97 8.13 -18.20
N PRO A 105 0.51 7.49 -17.11
CA PRO A 105 -0.87 7.57 -16.68
C PRO A 105 -1.23 8.97 -16.17
N LYS A 106 -2.53 9.21 -15.97
CA LYS A 106 -3.08 10.40 -15.32
C LYS A 106 -3.77 9.98 -14.02
N LEU A 107 -4.03 10.93 -13.13
CA LEU A 107 -4.94 10.70 -12.03
C LEU A 107 -6.39 10.74 -12.53
N SER A 108 -7.16 9.67 -12.28
CA SER A 108 -8.61 9.62 -12.54
C SER A 108 -9.43 10.34 -11.47
N VAL A 109 -8.81 10.60 -10.32
CA VAL A 109 -9.38 11.32 -9.17
C VAL A 109 -8.34 12.28 -8.65
N GLY A 110 -8.73 13.48 -8.27
CA GLY A 110 -7.81 14.47 -7.73
C GLY A 110 -8.52 15.76 -7.28
N HIS A 111 -7.73 16.75 -6.84
CA HIS A 111 -8.15 18.06 -6.37
C HIS A 111 -9.11 18.05 -5.18
N THR A 112 -10.37 17.72 -5.37
CA THR A 112 -11.43 17.74 -4.37
C THR A 112 -11.76 16.37 -3.79
N ASP A 113 -11.15 15.29 -4.31
CA ASP A 113 -11.32 13.91 -3.87
C ASP A 113 -10.02 13.11 -4.12
N SER A 114 -9.89 11.92 -3.52
CA SER A 114 -8.73 11.05 -3.63
C SER A 114 -9.12 9.57 -3.56
N ALA A 115 -8.20 8.69 -3.96
CA ALA A 115 -8.36 7.26 -3.74
C ALA A 115 -8.47 6.95 -2.24
N GLY A 116 -7.63 7.57 -1.39
CA GLY A 116 -7.70 7.37 0.06
C GLY A 116 -9.05 7.73 0.67
N GLU A 117 -9.65 8.86 0.26
CA GLU A 117 -10.98 9.26 0.70
C GLU A 117 -12.05 8.28 0.21
N ARG A 118 -11.96 7.79 -1.03
CA ARG A 118 -12.90 6.77 -1.56
C ARG A 118 -12.77 5.45 -0.82
N VAL A 119 -11.57 4.98 -0.57
CA VAL A 119 -11.33 3.76 0.22
C VAL A 119 -11.91 3.90 1.62
N GLN A 120 -11.72 5.05 2.29
CA GLN A 120 -12.32 5.29 3.60
C GLN A 120 -13.86 5.31 3.54
N ARG A 121 -14.47 5.83 2.46
CA ARG A 121 -15.93 5.79 2.29
C ARG A 121 -16.45 4.39 2.00
N TRP A 122 -15.72 3.55 1.26
CA TRP A 122 -16.08 2.13 1.03
C TRP A 122 -15.88 1.27 2.27
N LEU A 123 -15.01 1.71 3.19
CA LEU A 123 -14.67 1.03 4.45
C LEU A 123 -14.96 1.93 5.66
N PRO A 124 -16.22 2.33 5.91
CA PRO A 124 -16.53 3.33 6.94
C PRO A 124 -16.17 2.87 8.35
N GLY A 125 -16.16 1.56 8.60
CA GLY A 125 -15.77 0.98 9.90
C GLY A 125 -14.29 0.70 10.05
N ALA A 126 -13.48 0.80 9.00
CA ALA A 126 -12.03 0.58 9.06
C ALA A 126 -11.27 1.89 9.36
N ARG A 127 -10.02 1.74 9.81
CA ARG A 127 -9.10 2.84 10.09
C ARG A 127 -8.08 2.92 8.94
N VAL A 128 -8.45 3.65 7.88
CA VAL A 128 -7.61 3.75 6.67
C VAL A 128 -6.44 4.71 6.90
N VAL A 129 -5.25 4.28 6.51
CA VAL A 129 -4.04 5.09 6.50
C VAL A 129 -3.36 4.95 5.13
N LYS A 130 -3.22 6.04 4.40
CA LYS A 130 -2.44 6.10 3.16
C LYS A 130 -0.96 6.06 3.51
N ALA A 131 -0.22 5.12 2.90
CA ALA A 131 1.22 4.99 3.05
C ALA A 131 1.82 4.20 1.86
N PHE A 132 3.14 4.28 1.65
CA PHE A 132 3.90 3.57 0.61
C PHE A 132 3.50 3.88 -0.85
N ASN A 133 2.57 4.77 -1.09
CA ASN A 133 2.07 5.08 -2.44
C ASN A 133 3.02 5.93 -3.30
N ILE A 134 4.08 6.51 -2.71
CA ILE A 134 5.01 7.46 -3.33
C ILE A 134 6.39 6.87 -3.67
N VAL A 135 6.52 5.56 -3.67
CA VAL A 135 7.79 4.85 -3.87
C VAL A 135 7.60 3.59 -4.71
N GLY A 136 8.59 3.22 -5.50
CA GLY A 136 8.58 1.97 -6.24
C GLY A 136 8.65 0.75 -5.32
N ASN A 137 7.99 -0.34 -5.69
CA ASN A 137 7.88 -1.56 -4.90
C ASN A 137 9.24 -2.14 -4.45
N ALA A 138 10.28 -1.99 -5.27
CA ALA A 138 11.63 -2.46 -4.95
C ALA A 138 12.25 -1.79 -3.71
N HIS A 139 11.76 -0.62 -3.33
CA HIS A 139 12.28 0.19 -2.24
C HIS A 139 11.31 0.33 -1.06
N MET A 140 10.19 -0.41 -1.04
CA MET A 140 9.21 -0.35 0.06
C MET A 140 9.76 -0.98 1.35
N PHE A 141 10.60 -2.00 1.23
CA PHE A 141 11.24 -2.67 2.35
C PHE A 141 12.75 -2.43 2.33
N ARG A 142 13.30 -1.91 3.42
CA ARG A 142 14.72 -1.56 3.60
C ARG A 142 15.26 -0.68 2.47
N PRO A 143 14.66 0.50 2.25
CA PRO A 143 15.13 1.41 1.21
C PRO A 143 16.58 1.77 1.44
N ASN A 144 17.40 1.66 0.39
CA ASN A 144 18.82 1.98 0.45
C ASN A 144 19.19 2.88 -0.74
N PHE A 145 19.48 4.14 -0.45
CA PHE A 145 19.85 5.15 -1.44
C PHE A 145 21.16 5.82 -1.05
N PRO A 146 22.08 6.12 -2.00
CA PRO A 146 23.35 6.79 -1.71
C PRO A 146 23.19 8.15 -1.01
N GLY A 147 22.06 8.85 -1.26
CA GLY A 147 21.75 10.14 -0.63
C GLY A 147 21.18 10.03 0.80
N GLY A 148 21.18 8.83 1.37
CA GLY A 148 20.62 8.52 2.69
C GLY A 148 19.15 8.05 2.64
N PRO A 149 18.56 7.73 3.79
CA PRO A 149 17.22 7.19 3.85
C PRO A 149 16.19 8.20 3.31
N PRO A 150 15.27 7.77 2.44
CA PRO A 150 14.19 8.64 1.96
C PRO A 150 13.14 8.86 3.07
N ASP A 151 12.26 9.84 2.88
CA ASP A 151 11.14 10.10 3.77
C ASP A 151 9.86 9.42 3.28
N MET A 152 9.09 8.88 4.22
CA MET A 152 7.73 8.40 4.01
C MET A 152 6.74 9.42 4.58
N PHE A 153 5.65 9.64 3.87
CA PHE A 153 4.54 10.44 4.34
C PHE A 153 3.31 9.55 4.53
N ILE A 154 2.54 9.84 5.57
CA ILE A 154 1.30 9.12 5.87
C ILE A 154 0.16 10.11 6.14
N CYS A 155 -1.07 9.67 5.94
CA CYS A 155 -2.24 10.40 6.37
C CYS A 155 -3.39 9.43 6.69
N GLY A 156 -4.32 9.86 7.55
CA GLY A 156 -5.46 9.06 7.98
C GLY A 156 -6.19 9.73 9.15
N ASN A 157 -7.44 9.34 9.35
CA ASN A 157 -8.29 10.01 10.35
C ASN A 157 -8.08 9.50 11.79
N ASP A 158 -7.52 8.29 11.95
CA ASP A 158 -7.34 7.65 13.26
C ASP A 158 -5.88 7.73 13.71
N ALA A 159 -5.62 8.39 14.82
CA ALA A 159 -4.28 8.61 15.34
C ALA A 159 -3.59 7.31 15.78
N ALA A 160 -4.32 6.34 16.35
CA ALA A 160 -3.77 5.07 16.76
C ALA A 160 -3.39 4.21 15.56
N ALA A 161 -4.20 4.22 14.49
CA ALA A 161 -3.87 3.56 13.23
C ALA A 161 -2.62 4.17 12.59
N LYS A 162 -2.48 5.50 12.56
CA LYS A 162 -1.27 6.18 12.08
C LYS A 162 -0.04 5.79 12.90
N THR A 163 -0.15 5.69 14.21
CA THR A 163 0.93 5.20 15.09
C THR A 163 1.34 3.77 14.74
N THR A 164 0.37 2.88 14.50
CA THR A 164 0.62 1.50 14.06
C THR A 164 1.37 1.47 12.72
N VAL A 165 0.91 2.26 11.75
CA VAL A 165 1.54 2.32 10.42
C VAL A 165 2.93 2.95 10.49
N ALA A 166 3.14 3.96 11.33
CA ALA A 166 4.45 4.55 11.57
C ALA A 166 5.44 3.52 12.13
N GLY A 167 5.00 2.67 13.07
CA GLY A 167 5.79 1.56 13.59
C GLY A 167 6.16 0.55 12.49
N ILE A 168 5.24 0.24 11.59
CA ILE A 168 5.50 -0.62 10.42
C ILE A 168 6.54 0.02 9.48
N CYS A 169 6.39 1.30 9.15
CA CYS A 169 7.38 2.02 8.33
C CYS A 169 8.78 1.94 8.96
N THR A 170 8.89 2.19 10.26
CA THR A 170 10.17 2.12 10.98
C THR A 170 10.75 0.71 10.97
N ALA A 171 9.93 -0.31 11.20
CA ALA A 171 10.36 -1.71 11.14
C ALA A 171 10.80 -2.12 9.72
N PHE A 172 10.24 -1.48 8.69
CA PHE A 172 10.62 -1.65 7.29
C PHE A 172 11.91 -0.90 6.90
N GLY A 173 12.52 -0.16 7.84
CA GLY A 173 13.78 0.55 7.63
C GLY A 173 13.63 2.01 7.17
N TRP A 174 12.42 2.55 7.21
CA TRP A 174 12.19 3.97 6.96
C TRP A 174 12.45 4.80 8.22
N PRO A 175 12.87 6.06 8.11
CA PRO A 175 12.74 7.02 9.20
C PRO A 175 11.29 7.12 9.69
N ALA A 176 11.08 7.70 10.86
CA ALA A 176 9.72 7.97 11.33
C ALA A 176 8.95 8.77 10.26
N PRO A 177 7.81 8.27 9.77
CA PRO A 177 7.10 8.92 8.69
C PRO A 177 6.51 10.25 9.14
N LEU A 178 6.34 11.14 8.17
CA LEU A 178 5.71 12.45 8.37
C LEU A 178 4.19 12.29 8.26
N ASP A 179 3.50 12.62 9.34
CA ASP A 179 2.04 12.64 9.38
C ASP A 179 1.51 13.94 8.77
N LEU A 180 0.74 13.83 7.69
CA LEU A 180 0.14 14.97 6.98
C LEU A 180 -1.30 15.28 7.43
N GLY A 181 -1.81 14.59 8.47
CA GLY A 181 -3.14 14.85 9.01
C GLY A 181 -4.21 13.86 8.57
N GLY A 182 -5.38 14.35 8.19
CA GLY A 182 -6.55 13.56 7.81
C GLY A 182 -6.40 12.82 6.49
N ILE A 183 -7.33 11.90 6.20
CA ILE A 183 -7.30 11.10 4.96
C ILE A 183 -7.41 11.96 3.69
N ASP A 184 -7.94 13.17 3.78
CA ASP A 184 -8.02 14.15 2.70
C ASP A 184 -6.63 14.60 2.20
N ALA A 185 -5.58 14.51 3.03
CA ALA A 185 -4.20 14.72 2.61
C ALA A 185 -3.72 13.68 1.57
N SER A 186 -4.45 12.58 1.36
CA SER A 186 -4.21 11.64 0.26
C SER A 186 -4.18 12.32 -1.10
N ARG A 187 -4.94 13.41 -1.29
CA ARG A 187 -4.94 14.21 -2.53
C ARG A 187 -3.53 14.68 -2.91
N TYR A 188 -2.75 15.08 -1.91
CA TYR A 188 -1.38 15.56 -2.11
C TYR A 188 -0.39 14.39 -2.26
N LEU A 189 -0.58 13.30 -1.52
CA LEU A 189 0.26 12.10 -1.64
C LEU A 189 0.10 11.43 -3.01
N GLU A 190 -1.12 11.38 -3.54
CA GLU A 190 -1.40 10.83 -4.87
C GLU A 190 -0.85 11.74 -5.98
N SER A 191 -0.91 13.06 -5.78
CA SER A 191 -0.24 14.03 -6.69
C SER A 191 1.29 13.90 -6.61
N LEU A 192 1.87 13.67 -5.43
CA LEU A 192 3.30 13.42 -5.26
C LEU A 192 3.72 12.11 -5.94
N ALA A 193 2.87 11.07 -5.88
CA ALA A 193 3.10 9.83 -6.61
C ALA A 193 3.20 10.05 -8.13
N MET A 194 2.44 11.01 -8.69
CA MET A 194 2.58 11.37 -10.11
C MET A 194 3.95 11.98 -10.43
N VAL A 195 4.53 12.77 -9.52
CA VAL A 195 5.91 13.28 -9.71
C VAL A 195 6.90 12.11 -9.76
N TRP A 196 6.74 11.11 -8.88
CA TRP A 196 7.55 9.89 -8.89
C TRP A 196 7.39 9.14 -10.23
N ILE A 197 6.14 8.92 -10.67
CA ILE A 197 5.81 8.20 -11.90
C ILE A 197 6.37 8.93 -13.14
N LEU A 198 6.19 10.24 -13.24
CA LEU A 198 6.72 11.03 -14.36
C LEU A 198 8.26 10.99 -14.41
N THR A 199 8.92 11.01 -13.25
CA THR A 199 10.37 10.85 -13.16
C THR A 199 10.80 9.46 -13.67
N TYR A 200 10.05 8.40 -13.32
CA TYR A 200 10.29 7.06 -13.86
C TYR A 200 10.21 7.02 -15.39
N PHE A 201 9.18 7.60 -15.98
CA PHE A 201 9.03 7.64 -17.45
C PHE A 201 10.11 8.51 -18.13
N ALA A 202 10.55 9.58 -17.48
CA ALA A 202 11.58 10.46 -18.01
C ALA A 202 12.98 9.83 -17.95
N THR A 203 13.27 9.03 -16.94
CA THR A 203 14.62 8.49 -16.69
C THR A 203 14.75 6.99 -17.03
N GLY A 204 13.64 6.28 -17.21
CA GLY A 204 13.62 4.82 -17.35
C GLY A 204 14.01 4.06 -16.08
N SER A 205 14.11 4.75 -14.93
CA SER A 205 14.59 4.16 -13.68
C SER A 205 13.62 4.40 -12.52
N GLY A 206 13.30 3.34 -11.77
CA GLY A 206 12.55 3.42 -10.50
C GLY A 206 13.44 3.59 -9.26
N ASN A 207 14.74 3.80 -9.44
CA ASN A 207 15.72 3.93 -8.34
C ASN A 207 15.78 5.37 -7.82
N HIS A 208 14.63 5.93 -7.45
CA HIS A 208 14.51 7.25 -6.85
C HIS A 208 13.42 7.27 -5.79
N ALA A 209 13.52 8.21 -4.85
CA ALA A 209 12.57 8.44 -3.79
C ALA A 209 12.66 9.90 -3.31
N PHE A 210 11.71 10.32 -2.50
CA PHE A 210 11.67 11.69 -1.99
C PHE A 210 12.41 11.83 -0.66
N LYS A 211 13.05 12.97 -0.47
CA LYS A 211 13.68 13.36 0.79
C LYS A 211 13.40 14.82 1.08
N LEU A 212 12.88 15.10 2.26
CA LEU A 212 12.67 16.45 2.76
C LEU A 212 13.94 16.93 3.47
N LEU A 213 14.66 17.89 2.87
CA LEU A 213 15.79 18.51 3.52
C LEU A 213 15.30 19.50 4.58
N ARG A 214 15.90 19.45 5.76
CA ARG A 214 15.60 20.36 6.88
C ARG A 214 16.91 21.00 7.35
N LYS A 215 16.81 22.27 7.84
CA LYS A 215 17.88 22.94 8.57
C LYS A 215 17.82 22.60 10.05
#